data_3d3d9dcb4c0771e768ff3b5edf3368c0
#
_entry.id   3d3d9dcb4c0771e768ff3b5edf3368c0
#
_cell.length_a   1.000
_cell.length_b   1.000
_cell.length_c   1.000
_cell.angle_alpha   90.00
_cell.angle_beta   90.00
_cell.angle_gamma   90.00
#
_symmetry.space_group_name_H-M   'P 1'
#
loop_
_entity.id
_entity.type
_entity.pdbx_description
1 polymer ?
#
loop_
_entity_poly.entity_id
_entity_poly.type
_entity_poly.pdbx_seq_one_letter_code
_entity_poly.pdbx_strand_id
1 'polypeptide(L)'
;ALYHQWKPNILTDHHEMGSNSSFFFQPGVPSRVNPNTPHKNQELTAAIGNYHAKFLDSIGSMYFTKEGYDDFYYGKGSTYPDINGAVGILFEQASSRGHLQETENGLLSFPFTIRNQFTTTLSTLAAANGLRKQMLNYQRSFFKETIKEAESFPVKAFVFGDAQDKAKTNIFIEMLLRHEVDIYPLQSEMAIDGKSFKPGSAFVIPTAQKQFKIIKTVFEKTFNYKDSLFYDVTAWTMPLAFGLPYAEIKTPVSFNNAKLVSIEPLKSNLHGSKNAYAYAIKWNEYYCPKVLYRLQEKGIKTKVASKVFKMLINNKEEAFDYGTIVIPSGIQSIGGEALESVIKEAIAETGVDAYALPSGFAADGIDIGSNSFVHLKKPAVMMFGGVGTSATDVGEIWHLMDTRFNVPVSIVDVDRFGSINADRYNVIIMPSGSYNNLNKNAQDKLKDWIGAGGT
;
A
#
# COMPACT_ATOMS: atom_id res chain seq x y z
N ALA A 1 3.24 13.04 6.34
CA ALA A 1 4.26 13.71 7.18
C ALA A 1 4.22 15.23 6.99
N LEU A 2 4.46 15.75 5.76
CA LEU A 2 4.56 17.19 5.50
C LEU A 2 3.28 17.97 5.87
N TYR A 3 2.11 17.43 5.49
CA TYR A 3 0.81 18.02 5.84
C TYR A 3 0.66 18.23 7.37
N HIS A 4 0.99 17.22 8.18
CA HIS A 4 0.86 17.29 9.63
C HIS A 4 1.86 18.24 10.29
N GLN A 5 2.99 18.48 9.63
CA GLN A 5 3.98 19.47 10.09
C GLN A 5 3.44 20.90 9.95
N TRP A 6 2.75 21.21 8.85
CA TRP A 6 2.24 22.55 8.55
C TRP A 6 0.79 22.78 9.00
N LYS A 7 -0.08 21.77 8.93
CA LYS A 7 -1.52 21.83 9.23
C LYS A 7 -2.21 23.04 8.60
N PRO A 8 -2.12 23.19 7.26
CA PRO A 8 -2.69 24.34 6.56
C PRO A 8 -4.21 24.37 6.70
N ASN A 9 -4.83 25.54 6.57
CA ASN A 9 -6.29 25.66 6.52
C ASN A 9 -6.87 25.39 5.13
N ILE A 10 -6.08 25.59 4.08
CA ILE A 10 -6.39 25.25 2.68
C ILE A 10 -5.17 24.54 2.10
N LEU A 11 -5.42 23.52 1.30
CA LEU A 11 -4.43 22.88 0.44
C LEU A 11 -4.99 22.81 -0.97
N THR A 12 -4.21 23.22 -1.97
CA THR A 12 -4.56 23.10 -3.38
C THR A 12 -3.71 22.03 -4.04
N ASP A 13 -4.37 21.22 -4.84
CA ASP A 13 -3.77 20.12 -5.61
C ASP A 13 -3.98 20.44 -7.09
N HIS A 14 -2.87 20.74 -7.79
CA HIS A 14 -2.90 21.25 -9.15
C HIS A 14 -2.61 20.14 -10.14
N HIS A 15 -3.61 19.78 -10.92
CA HIS A 15 -3.59 18.69 -11.89
C HIS A 15 -3.87 19.18 -13.32
N GLU A 16 -3.72 18.26 -14.26
CA GLU A 16 -4.09 18.42 -15.66
C GLU A 16 -5.01 17.27 -16.09
N MET A 17 -6.02 17.60 -16.88
CA MET A 17 -6.96 16.68 -17.49
C MET A 17 -6.79 16.62 -19.01
N GLY A 18 -7.71 15.93 -19.71
CA GLY A 18 -7.70 15.83 -21.17
C GLY A 18 -7.72 17.20 -21.87
N SER A 19 -7.03 17.35 -22.98
CA SER A 19 -6.87 18.63 -23.72
C SER A 19 -8.21 19.20 -24.21
N ASN A 20 -9.15 18.36 -24.61
CA ASN A 20 -10.52 18.76 -25.02
C ASN A 20 -11.44 19.02 -23.81
N SER A 21 -11.03 19.91 -22.92
CA SER A 21 -11.75 20.34 -21.73
C SER A 21 -11.46 21.82 -21.47
N SER A 22 -11.80 22.31 -20.28
CA SER A 22 -11.55 23.67 -19.85
C SER A 22 -10.74 23.73 -18.55
N PHE A 23 -11.32 24.21 -17.47
CA PHE A 23 -10.73 24.23 -16.14
C PHE A 23 -11.76 23.73 -15.14
N PHE A 24 -11.36 22.81 -14.25
CA PHE A 24 -12.21 22.37 -13.14
C PHE A 24 -11.64 22.87 -11.81
N PHE A 25 -12.54 23.19 -10.88
CA PHE A 25 -12.21 23.35 -9.46
C PHE A 25 -13.37 22.86 -8.58
N GLN A 26 -13.04 22.36 -7.39
CA GLN A 26 -14.05 21.91 -6.42
C GLN A 26 -14.97 23.04 -5.97
N PRO A 27 -16.28 22.73 -5.61
CA PRO A 27 -16.78 21.39 -5.28
C PRO A 27 -17.02 20.50 -6.50
N GLY A 28 -16.75 19.19 -6.31
CA GLY A 28 -17.06 18.15 -7.26
C GLY A 28 -18.53 17.71 -7.22
N VAL A 29 -18.82 16.49 -7.72
CA VAL A 29 -20.19 15.94 -7.73
C VAL A 29 -20.74 15.80 -6.31
N PRO A 30 -21.87 16.44 -5.96
CA PRO A 30 -22.36 16.48 -4.58
C PRO A 30 -22.71 15.11 -3.96
N SER A 31 -23.12 14.13 -4.78
CA SER A 31 -23.41 12.76 -4.33
C SER A 31 -22.15 11.91 -4.09
N ARG A 32 -20.97 12.38 -4.52
CA ARG A 32 -19.69 11.69 -4.46
C ARG A 32 -18.73 12.31 -3.45
N VAL A 33 -19.26 12.83 -2.36
CA VAL A 33 -18.48 13.31 -1.21
C VAL A 33 -18.46 12.23 -0.15
N ASN A 34 -17.30 12.00 0.48
CA ASN A 34 -17.18 11.01 1.54
C ASN A 34 -18.11 11.35 2.72
N PRO A 35 -18.91 10.40 3.24
CA PRO A 35 -19.84 10.66 4.34
C PRO A 35 -19.18 11.12 5.65
N ASN A 36 -17.87 10.86 5.82
CA ASN A 36 -17.10 11.30 6.99
C ASN A 36 -16.63 12.75 6.90
N THR A 37 -16.69 13.36 5.69
CA THR A 37 -16.41 14.80 5.49
C THR A 37 -17.52 15.65 6.14
N PRO A 38 -17.20 16.60 7.03
CA PRO A 38 -18.20 17.46 7.63
C PRO A 38 -18.91 18.34 6.61
N HIS A 39 -20.22 18.53 6.74
CA HIS A 39 -20.98 19.40 5.86
C HIS A 39 -20.39 20.83 5.78
N LYS A 40 -19.88 21.34 6.90
CA LYS A 40 -19.23 22.65 6.96
C LYS A 40 -17.98 22.77 6.09
N ASN A 41 -17.27 21.66 5.84
CA ASN A 41 -16.17 21.62 4.88
C ASN A 41 -16.68 21.98 3.48
N GLN A 42 -17.75 21.32 3.02
CA GLN A 42 -18.32 21.53 1.69
C GLN A 42 -18.91 22.93 1.50
N GLU A 43 -19.47 23.54 2.56
CA GLU A 43 -19.87 24.96 2.52
C GLU A 43 -18.66 25.88 2.31
N LEU A 44 -17.54 25.61 2.99
CA LEU A 44 -16.31 26.39 2.82
C LEU A 44 -15.68 26.15 1.45
N THR A 45 -15.70 24.92 0.95
CA THR A 45 -15.26 24.58 -0.41
C THR A 45 -16.03 25.40 -1.44
N ALA A 46 -17.37 25.45 -1.32
CA ALA A 46 -18.22 26.29 -2.20
C ALA A 46 -17.91 27.77 -2.07
N ALA A 47 -17.69 28.27 -0.84
CA ALA A 47 -17.34 29.67 -0.61
C ALA A 47 -15.97 30.04 -1.22
N ILE A 48 -14.98 29.16 -1.14
CA ILE A 48 -13.67 29.29 -1.81
C ILE A 48 -13.86 29.28 -3.32
N GLY A 49 -14.70 28.37 -3.85
CA GLY A 49 -15.02 28.26 -5.27
C GLY A 49 -15.54 29.54 -5.89
N ASN A 50 -16.30 30.38 -5.13
CA ASN A 50 -16.73 31.67 -5.60
C ASN A 50 -15.57 32.65 -5.89
N TYR A 51 -14.47 32.55 -5.16
CA TYR A 51 -13.25 33.31 -5.46
C TYR A 51 -12.60 32.82 -6.75
N HIS A 52 -12.53 31.50 -6.95
CA HIS A 52 -11.98 30.93 -8.17
C HIS A 52 -12.77 31.36 -9.39
N ALA A 53 -14.10 31.25 -9.33
CA ALA A 53 -15.00 31.71 -10.40
C ALA A 53 -14.72 33.16 -10.75
N LYS A 54 -14.77 34.08 -9.76
CA LYS A 54 -14.54 35.52 -9.96
C LYS A 54 -13.21 35.82 -10.65
N PHE A 55 -12.14 35.10 -10.29
CA PHE A 55 -10.81 35.32 -10.87
C PHE A 55 -10.71 34.79 -12.31
N LEU A 56 -11.27 33.59 -12.57
CA LEU A 56 -11.29 33.00 -13.92
C LEU A 56 -12.22 33.83 -14.85
N ASP A 57 -13.36 34.32 -14.37
CA ASP A 57 -14.23 35.25 -15.10
C ASP A 57 -13.47 36.51 -15.53
N SER A 58 -12.62 37.06 -14.66
CA SER A 58 -11.86 38.28 -14.93
C SER A 58 -10.85 38.15 -16.08
N ILE A 59 -10.41 36.90 -16.38
CA ILE A 59 -9.51 36.62 -17.47
C ILE A 59 -10.21 35.92 -18.65
N GLY A 60 -11.53 35.74 -18.58
CA GLY A 60 -12.33 35.11 -19.64
C GLY A 60 -12.02 33.62 -19.85
N SER A 61 -11.58 32.90 -18.82
CA SER A 61 -11.29 31.46 -18.92
C SER A 61 -12.53 30.63 -18.60
N MET A 62 -12.87 29.67 -19.44
CA MET A 62 -13.98 28.73 -19.21
C MET A 62 -13.61 27.75 -18.10
N TYR A 63 -14.61 27.41 -17.28
CA TYR A 63 -14.47 26.44 -16.19
C TYR A 63 -15.80 25.72 -15.92
N PHE A 64 -15.72 24.65 -15.11
CA PHE A 64 -16.87 23.92 -14.58
C PHE A 64 -16.64 23.45 -13.16
N THR A 65 -17.72 23.14 -12.46
CA THR A 65 -17.74 22.61 -11.09
C THR A 65 -18.91 21.64 -10.93
N LYS A 66 -18.98 20.91 -9.85
CA LYS A 66 -20.10 20.02 -9.45
C LYS A 66 -20.38 18.87 -10.38
N GLU A 67 -19.46 18.56 -11.25
CA GLU A 67 -19.51 17.43 -12.19
C GLU A 67 -18.12 16.82 -12.40
N GLY A 68 -18.07 15.63 -13.00
CA GLY A 68 -16.82 14.94 -13.35
C GLY A 68 -16.08 14.31 -12.18
N TYR A 69 -15.71 15.10 -11.20
CA TYR A 69 -14.80 14.71 -10.11
C TYR A 69 -15.53 14.42 -8.80
N ASP A 70 -15.01 13.45 -8.05
CA ASP A 70 -15.46 13.12 -6.70
C ASP A 70 -14.60 13.80 -5.61
N ASP A 71 -15.11 13.75 -4.39
CA ASP A 71 -14.42 14.17 -3.17
C ASP A 71 -14.56 13.07 -2.10
N PHE A 72 -14.15 11.84 -2.45
CA PHE A 72 -14.46 10.65 -1.69
C PHE A 72 -13.23 10.02 -1.01
N TYR A 73 -12.18 9.70 -1.78
CA TYR A 73 -11.02 9.00 -1.27
C TYR A 73 -10.00 9.92 -0.62
N TYR A 74 -9.78 9.75 0.69
CA TYR A 74 -8.87 10.59 1.47
C TYR A 74 -7.37 10.38 1.20
N GLY A 75 -6.99 9.46 0.34
CA GLY A 75 -5.63 9.33 -0.16
C GLY A 75 -5.23 10.37 -1.21
N LYS A 76 -6.18 11.18 -1.70
CA LYS A 76 -5.92 12.29 -2.63
C LYS A 76 -5.44 13.52 -1.88
N GLY A 77 -4.54 14.31 -2.48
CA GLY A 77 -4.06 15.58 -1.92
C GLY A 77 -5.19 16.58 -1.69
N SER A 78 -6.18 16.58 -2.60
CA SER A 78 -7.34 17.45 -2.53
C SER A 78 -8.40 17.06 -1.49
N THR A 79 -8.44 15.78 -1.03
CA THR A 79 -9.49 15.29 -0.13
C THR A 79 -8.94 15.01 1.29
N TYR A 80 -7.64 14.69 1.41
CA TYR A 80 -7.01 14.43 2.71
C TYR A 80 -7.16 15.56 3.75
N PRO A 81 -7.08 16.86 3.37
CA PRO A 81 -7.30 17.95 4.30
C PRO A 81 -8.68 17.94 4.97
N ASP A 82 -9.70 17.43 4.29
CA ASP A 82 -11.09 17.50 4.71
C ASP A 82 -11.41 16.71 5.97
N ILE A 83 -10.65 15.64 6.23
CA ILE A 83 -10.73 14.88 7.48
C ILE A 83 -9.65 15.26 8.49
N ASN A 84 -8.94 16.36 8.24
CA ASN A 84 -7.91 16.91 9.11
C ASN A 84 -8.19 18.39 9.50
N GLY A 85 -9.42 18.84 9.33
CA GLY A 85 -9.85 20.17 9.75
C GLY A 85 -9.44 21.31 8.83
N ALA A 86 -9.11 21.00 7.57
CA ALA A 86 -8.80 21.96 6.53
C ALA A 86 -9.75 21.79 5.34
N VAL A 87 -9.54 22.54 4.26
CA VAL A 87 -10.26 22.40 2.99
C VAL A 87 -9.25 22.05 1.91
N GLY A 88 -9.46 20.92 1.23
CA GLY A 88 -8.71 20.55 0.04
C GLY A 88 -9.41 21.07 -1.21
N ILE A 89 -8.65 21.48 -2.20
CA ILE A 89 -9.16 21.96 -3.49
C ILE A 89 -8.40 21.29 -4.61
N LEU A 90 -9.11 20.58 -5.48
CA LEU A 90 -8.58 20.07 -6.73
C LEU A 90 -8.73 21.13 -7.80
N PHE A 91 -7.66 21.39 -8.53
CA PHE A 91 -7.65 22.11 -9.80
C PHE A 91 -7.26 21.14 -10.92
N GLU A 92 -8.04 21.15 -12.02
CA GLU A 92 -7.76 20.37 -13.21
C GLU A 92 -7.76 21.29 -14.43
N GLN A 93 -6.61 21.50 -15.01
CA GLN A 93 -6.44 22.29 -16.22
C GLN A 93 -6.43 21.38 -17.46
N ALA A 94 -7.17 21.75 -18.50
CA ALA A 94 -7.00 21.12 -19.81
C ALA A 94 -5.51 21.17 -20.23
N SER A 95 -4.89 20.02 -20.50
CA SER A 95 -3.46 19.93 -20.73
C SER A 95 -3.04 20.42 -22.09
N SER A 96 -2.10 21.33 -22.13
CA SER A 96 -1.43 21.76 -23.40
C SER A 96 -0.36 20.75 -23.89
N ARG A 97 -0.11 19.69 -23.12
CA ARG A 97 0.86 18.62 -23.42
C ARG A 97 2.23 19.15 -23.88
N GLY A 98 2.71 20.14 -23.18
CA GLY A 98 4.01 20.78 -23.44
C GLY A 98 3.86 22.20 -24.00
N HIS A 99 3.65 22.40 -25.28
CA HIS A 99 3.66 23.75 -25.86
C HIS A 99 2.32 24.22 -26.41
N LEU A 100 1.71 23.43 -27.28
CA LEU A 100 0.52 23.79 -28.01
C LEU A 100 -0.29 22.55 -28.38
N GLN A 101 -1.58 22.59 -28.12
CA GLN A 101 -2.53 21.56 -28.52
C GLN A 101 -3.64 22.17 -29.36
N GLU A 102 -4.00 21.51 -30.43
CA GLU A 102 -5.25 21.75 -31.13
C GLU A 102 -6.39 21.06 -30.37
N THR A 103 -7.44 21.82 -30.04
CA THR A 103 -8.59 21.33 -29.28
C THR A 103 -9.90 21.80 -29.91
N GLU A 104 -11.02 21.21 -29.49
CA GLU A 104 -12.35 21.65 -29.90
C GLU A 104 -12.63 23.13 -29.53
N ASN A 105 -11.94 23.65 -28.53
CA ASN A 105 -12.03 25.05 -28.08
C ASN A 105 -11.00 25.97 -28.73
N GLY A 106 -10.29 25.51 -29.76
CA GLY A 106 -9.20 26.21 -30.42
C GLY A 106 -7.82 25.83 -29.92
N LEU A 107 -6.83 26.69 -30.18
CA LEU A 107 -5.44 26.40 -29.80
C LEU A 107 -5.23 26.63 -28.30
N LEU A 108 -4.86 25.55 -27.60
CA LEU A 108 -4.51 25.57 -26.19
C LEU A 108 -2.99 25.65 -26.03
N SER A 109 -2.51 26.81 -25.57
CA SER A 109 -1.08 27.06 -25.41
C SER A 109 -0.60 26.87 -23.96
N PHE A 110 0.67 26.51 -23.78
CA PHE A 110 1.27 26.40 -22.45
C PHE A 110 1.23 27.71 -21.62
N PRO A 111 1.50 28.89 -22.19
CA PRO A 111 1.29 30.16 -21.46
C PRO A 111 -0.13 30.37 -20.96
N PHE A 112 -1.13 29.92 -21.69
CA PHE A 112 -2.54 30.00 -21.24
C PHE A 112 -2.77 29.09 -20.03
N THR A 113 -2.28 27.85 -20.04
CA THR A 113 -2.44 26.93 -18.92
C THR A 113 -1.71 27.41 -17.66
N ILE A 114 -0.50 27.98 -17.82
CA ILE A 114 0.23 28.63 -16.71
C ILE A 114 -0.59 29.80 -16.14
N ARG A 115 -1.15 30.67 -17.00
CA ARG A 115 -1.98 31.80 -16.55
C ARG A 115 -3.16 31.34 -15.70
N ASN A 116 -3.87 30.30 -16.11
CA ASN A 116 -5.01 29.78 -15.37
C ASN A 116 -4.60 29.24 -13.99
N GLN A 117 -3.57 28.38 -13.94
CA GLN A 117 -3.05 27.82 -12.70
C GLN A 117 -2.53 28.91 -11.75
N PHE A 118 -1.84 29.92 -12.27
CA PHE A 118 -1.39 31.05 -11.48
C PHE A 118 -2.55 31.91 -10.97
N THR A 119 -3.55 32.17 -11.81
CA THR A 119 -4.76 32.94 -11.44
C THR A 119 -5.54 32.26 -10.32
N THR A 120 -5.70 30.93 -10.38
CA THR A 120 -6.37 30.16 -9.32
C THR A 120 -5.55 30.08 -8.03
N THR A 121 -4.24 30.08 -8.11
CA THR A 121 -3.36 30.25 -6.94
C THR A 121 -3.60 31.59 -6.25
N LEU A 122 -3.65 32.69 -7.00
CA LEU A 122 -3.94 34.03 -6.46
C LEU A 122 -5.36 34.09 -5.87
N SER A 123 -6.34 33.47 -6.52
CA SER A 123 -7.71 33.40 -6.01
C SER A 123 -7.81 32.63 -4.70
N THR A 124 -6.99 31.58 -4.51
CA THR A 124 -6.89 30.83 -3.25
C THR A 124 -6.35 31.75 -2.13
N LEU A 125 -5.33 32.56 -2.40
CA LEU A 125 -4.81 33.53 -1.43
C LEU A 125 -5.85 34.58 -1.06
N ALA A 126 -6.60 35.07 -2.05
CA ALA A 126 -7.70 36.00 -1.82
C ALA A 126 -8.84 35.37 -0.97
N ALA A 127 -9.20 34.11 -1.26
CA ALA A 127 -10.15 33.34 -0.46
C ALA A 127 -9.65 33.13 0.98
N ALA A 128 -8.38 32.75 1.14
CA ALA A 128 -7.76 32.58 2.45
C ALA A 128 -7.81 33.84 3.30
N ASN A 129 -7.57 35.00 2.70
CA ASN A 129 -7.68 36.28 3.39
C ASN A 129 -9.15 36.62 3.73
N GLY A 130 -10.07 36.52 2.75
CA GLY A 130 -11.49 36.89 2.92
C GLY A 130 -12.23 35.94 3.88
N LEU A 131 -11.91 34.68 3.89
CA LEU A 131 -12.54 33.64 4.73
C LEU A 131 -11.73 33.29 5.98
N ARG A 132 -10.65 34.01 6.28
CA ARG A 132 -9.69 33.71 7.35
C ARG A 132 -10.33 33.31 8.68
N LYS A 133 -11.25 34.16 9.17
CA LYS A 133 -11.94 33.94 10.45
C LYS A 133 -12.78 32.64 10.43
N GLN A 134 -13.46 32.39 9.30
CA GLN A 134 -14.31 31.21 9.13
C GLN A 134 -13.47 29.93 9.13
N MET A 135 -12.35 29.92 8.42
CA MET A 135 -11.47 28.75 8.32
C MET A 135 -10.77 28.45 9.64
N LEU A 136 -10.26 29.46 10.35
CA LEU A 136 -9.66 29.28 11.68
C LEU A 136 -10.69 28.72 12.69
N ASN A 137 -11.93 29.24 12.66
CA ASN A 137 -13.00 28.73 13.50
C ASN A 137 -13.38 27.30 13.09
N TYR A 138 -13.43 26.99 11.80
CA TYR A 138 -13.72 25.65 11.30
C TYR A 138 -12.69 24.64 11.81
N GLN A 139 -11.39 24.90 11.64
CA GLN A 139 -10.34 24.02 12.11
C GLN A 139 -10.43 23.77 13.61
N ARG A 140 -10.65 24.82 14.40
CA ARG A 140 -10.84 24.70 15.85
C ARG A 140 -12.07 23.86 16.23
N SER A 141 -13.19 24.07 15.57
CA SER A 141 -14.44 23.35 15.81
C SER A 141 -14.33 21.89 15.37
N PHE A 142 -13.68 21.64 14.23
CA PHE A 142 -13.48 20.30 13.69
C PHE A 142 -12.92 19.33 14.74
N PHE A 143 -11.81 19.68 15.38
CA PHE A 143 -11.20 18.79 16.37
C PHE A 143 -12.04 18.61 17.63
N LYS A 144 -12.79 19.65 18.07
CA LYS A 144 -13.71 19.55 19.20
C LYS A 144 -14.90 18.64 18.89
N GLU A 145 -15.47 18.78 17.71
CA GLU A 145 -16.63 18.00 17.26
C GLU A 145 -16.21 16.54 16.98
N THR A 146 -15.03 16.33 16.41
CA THR A 146 -14.46 15.00 16.15
C THR A 146 -14.32 14.20 17.44
N ILE A 147 -13.85 14.82 18.54
CA ILE A 147 -13.73 14.13 19.82
C ILE A 147 -15.13 13.78 20.38
N LYS A 148 -16.11 14.69 20.32
CA LYS A 148 -17.49 14.43 20.75
C LYS A 148 -18.13 13.30 19.93
N GLU A 149 -17.90 13.29 18.62
CA GLU A 149 -18.37 12.22 17.73
C GLU A 149 -17.75 10.87 18.15
N ALA A 150 -16.46 10.86 18.44
CA ALA A 150 -15.73 9.67 18.89
C ALA A 150 -16.25 9.12 20.23
N GLU A 151 -16.57 10.01 21.20
CA GLU A 151 -17.14 9.64 22.49
C GLU A 151 -18.50 8.92 22.34
N SER A 152 -19.33 9.37 21.40
CA SER A 152 -20.64 8.77 21.09
C SER A 152 -20.56 7.55 20.17
N PHE A 153 -19.40 7.29 19.54
CA PHE A 153 -19.24 6.19 18.62
C PHE A 153 -19.33 4.83 19.32
N PRO A 154 -20.07 3.83 18.77
CA PRO A 154 -20.29 2.57 19.45
C PRO A 154 -19.03 1.72 19.63
N VAL A 155 -18.06 1.86 18.71
CA VAL A 155 -16.75 1.21 18.82
C VAL A 155 -15.81 2.09 19.61
N LYS A 156 -15.30 1.60 20.75
CA LYS A 156 -14.43 2.38 21.65
C LYS A 156 -12.94 2.25 21.30
N ALA A 157 -12.58 1.14 20.68
CA ALA A 157 -11.23 0.91 20.17
C ALA A 157 -11.26 -0.15 19.06
N PHE A 158 -10.18 -0.19 18.28
CA PHE A 158 -9.87 -1.31 17.39
C PHE A 158 -8.64 -2.03 17.92
N VAL A 159 -8.70 -3.39 17.95
CA VAL A 159 -7.52 -4.23 18.16
C VAL A 159 -7.10 -4.83 16.82
N PHE A 160 -5.81 -4.89 16.55
CA PHE A 160 -5.25 -5.46 15.33
C PHE A 160 -3.85 -6.01 15.57
N GLY A 161 -3.40 -6.90 14.71
CA GLY A 161 -2.05 -7.45 14.71
C GLY A 161 -2.02 -8.89 14.23
N ASP A 162 -0.86 -9.34 13.79
CA ASP A 162 -0.62 -10.69 13.32
C ASP A 162 0.61 -11.27 14.02
N ALA A 163 0.41 -12.33 14.79
CA ALA A 163 1.51 -13.01 15.49
C ALA A 163 2.46 -13.75 14.53
N GLN A 164 2.00 -14.05 13.32
CA GLN A 164 2.75 -14.78 12.31
C GLN A 164 3.46 -13.85 11.30
N ASP A 165 3.01 -12.59 11.17
CA ASP A 165 3.61 -11.63 10.24
C ASP A 165 3.78 -10.26 10.90
N LYS A 166 4.90 -10.10 11.57
CA LYS A 166 5.26 -8.85 12.25
C LYS A 166 5.56 -7.72 11.26
N ALA A 167 6.11 -8.06 10.10
CA ALA A 167 6.48 -7.07 9.08
C ALA A 167 5.24 -6.35 8.55
N LYS A 168 4.21 -7.09 8.21
CA LYS A 168 2.92 -6.56 7.76
C LYS A 168 2.28 -5.67 8.83
N THR A 169 2.27 -6.11 10.08
CA THR A 169 1.77 -5.34 11.21
C THR A 169 2.54 -4.02 11.39
N ASN A 170 3.87 -4.06 11.31
CA ASN A 170 4.72 -2.88 11.42
C ASN A 170 4.49 -1.86 10.30
N ILE A 171 4.36 -2.33 9.04
CA ILE A 171 4.04 -1.46 7.90
C ILE A 171 2.71 -0.73 8.11
N PHE A 172 1.70 -1.44 8.63
CA PHE A 172 0.40 -0.83 8.94
C PHE A 172 0.49 0.18 10.08
N ILE A 173 1.23 -0.13 11.15
CA ILE A 173 1.48 0.81 12.25
C ILE A 173 2.22 2.06 11.75
N GLU A 174 3.27 1.90 10.93
CA GLU A 174 4.02 3.03 10.38
C GLU A 174 3.11 3.97 9.57
N MET A 175 2.22 3.41 8.75
CA MET A 175 1.21 4.19 8.03
C MET A 175 0.36 5.01 9.02
N LEU A 176 -0.19 4.39 10.06
CA LEU A 176 -1.05 5.07 11.04
C LEU A 176 -0.29 6.13 11.85
N LEU A 177 0.95 5.88 12.25
CA LEU A 177 1.79 6.86 12.94
C LEU A 177 2.09 8.09 12.08
N ARG A 178 2.26 7.92 10.75
CA ARG A 178 2.40 9.05 9.82
C ARG A 178 1.15 9.93 9.75
N HIS A 179 0.00 9.39 10.13
CA HIS A 179 -1.27 10.10 10.26
C HIS A 179 -1.54 10.61 11.67
N GLU A 180 -0.54 10.61 12.56
CA GLU A 180 -0.64 11.04 13.97
C GLU A 180 -1.68 10.24 14.80
N VAL A 181 -1.96 8.99 14.44
CA VAL A 181 -2.86 8.11 15.19
C VAL A 181 -2.15 7.61 16.45
N ASP A 182 -2.80 7.75 17.60
CA ASP A 182 -2.32 7.20 18.87
C ASP A 182 -2.60 5.69 18.92
N ILE A 183 -1.54 4.89 19.08
CA ILE A 183 -1.55 3.42 19.08
C ILE A 183 -0.90 2.93 20.38
N TYR A 184 -1.47 1.87 20.98
CA TYR A 184 -0.98 1.29 22.22
C TYR A 184 -0.68 -0.20 22.03
N PRO A 185 0.42 -0.74 22.59
CA PRO A 185 0.64 -2.18 22.63
C PRO A 185 -0.47 -2.87 23.46
N LEU A 186 -0.95 -4.00 22.98
CA LEU A 186 -1.89 -4.82 23.74
C LEU A 186 -1.21 -5.39 25.00
N GLN A 187 -1.84 -5.29 26.18
CA GLN A 187 -1.25 -5.70 27.45
C GLN A 187 -1.60 -7.13 27.89
N SER A 188 -2.80 -7.59 27.58
CA SER A 188 -3.29 -8.92 27.92
C SER A 188 -3.93 -9.57 26.72
N GLU A 189 -3.87 -10.89 26.65
CA GLU A 189 -4.50 -11.65 25.56
C GLU A 189 -5.99 -11.36 25.49
N MET A 190 -6.51 -11.21 24.28
CA MET A 190 -7.90 -10.87 24.00
C MET A 190 -8.42 -11.75 22.87
N ALA A 191 -9.58 -12.34 23.05
CA ALA A 191 -10.30 -13.09 22.02
C ALA A 191 -11.59 -12.34 21.64
N ILE A 192 -11.74 -11.95 20.39
CA ILE A 192 -12.91 -11.23 19.86
C ILE A 192 -13.23 -11.78 18.47
N ASP A 193 -14.51 -12.05 18.21
CA ASP A 193 -15.02 -12.55 16.93
C ASP A 193 -14.23 -13.76 16.38
N GLY A 194 -13.87 -14.70 17.29
CA GLY A 194 -13.12 -15.90 16.94
C GLY A 194 -11.64 -15.68 16.63
N LYS A 195 -11.12 -14.47 16.82
CA LYS A 195 -9.71 -14.11 16.63
C LYS A 195 -9.02 -13.93 17.98
N SER A 196 -7.79 -14.44 18.10
CA SER A 196 -6.94 -14.24 19.28
C SER A 196 -5.88 -13.18 19.00
N PHE A 197 -5.79 -12.20 19.89
CA PHE A 197 -4.81 -11.13 19.87
C PHE A 197 -3.90 -11.24 21.09
N LYS A 198 -2.58 -11.27 20.90
CA LYS A 198 -1.61 -11.51 21.97
C LYS A 198 -0.69 -10.32 22.20
N PRO A 199 -0.29 -10.07 23.46
CA PRO A 199 0.78 -9.12 23.76
C PRO A 199 2.04 -9.39 22.94
N GLY A 200 2.73 -8.31 22.52
CA GLY A 200 3.93 -8.39 21.70
C GLY A 200 3.69 -8.54 20.19
N SER A 201 2.47 -8.87 19.76
CA SER A 201 2.10 -8.96 18.33
C SER A 201 0.82 -8.22 17.97
N ALA A 202 0.10 -7.71 18.96
CA ALA A 202 -1.14 -6.97 18.74
C ALA A 202 -1.12 -5.59 19.41
N PHE A 203 -1.93 -4.70 18.86
CA PHE A 203 -1.99 -3.29 19.20
C PHE A 203 -3.44 -2.83 19.28
N VAL A 204 -3.68 -1.75 20.03
CA VAL A 204 -5.00 -1.17 20.21
C VAL A 204 -4.98 0.31 19.84
N ILE A 205 -6.02 0.73 19.13
CA ILE A 205 -6.25 2.12 18.75
C ILE A 205 -7.54 2.59 19.41
N PRO A 206 -7.50 3.50 20.39
CA PRO A 206 -8.71 4.11 20.91
C PRO A 206 -9.35 5.01 19.84
N THR A 207 -10.67 4.98 19.74
CA THR A 207 -11.41 5.88 18.82
C THR A 207 -11.48 7.31 19.35
N ALA A 208 -11.51 7.49 20.68
CA ALA A 208 -11.57 8.81 21.32
C ALA A 208 -10.23 9.55 21.26
N GLN A 209 -9.85 9.99 20.07
CA GLN A 209 -8.64 10.78 19.81
C GLN A 209 -8.84 11.76 18.65
N LYS A 210 -7.91 12.71 18.47
CA LYS A 210 -8.00 13.74 17.43
C LYS A 210 -8.15 13.17 16.00
N GLN A 211 -7.56 12.02 15.75
CA GLN A 211 -7.57 11.35 14.44
C GLN A 211 -8.73 10.37 14.25
N PHE A 212 -9.80 10.52 15.03
CA PHE A 212 -10.96 9.64 14.96
C PHE A 212 -11.51 9.46 13.53
N LYS A 213 -11.61 10.55 12.75
CA LYS A 213 -12.14 10.45 11.38
C LYS A 213 -11.25 9.62 10.46
N ILE A 214 -9.94 9.72 10.59
CA ILE A 214 -8.99 8.85 9.88
C ILE A 214 -9.17 7.39 10.33
N ILE A 215 -9.22 7.16 11.65
CA ILE A 215 -9.41 5.81 12.22
C ILE A 215 -10.70 5.19 11.70
N LYS A 216 -11.80 5.95 11.75
CA LYS A 216 -13.09 5.49 11.24
C LYS A 216 -12.98 5.08 9.78
N THR A 217 -12.42 5.93 8.92
CA THR A 217 -12.25 5.66 7.48
C THR A 217 -11.36 4.45 7.20
N VAL A 218 -10.28 4.27 7.98
CA VAL A 218 -9.34 3.14 7.81
C VAL A 218 -9.99 1.80 8.18
N PHE A 219 -10.87 1.78 9.18
CA PHE A 219 -11.43 0.54 9.73
C PHE A 219 -12.88 0.27 9.35
N GLU A 220 -13.64 1.28 8.84
CA GLU A 220 -15.04 1.07 8.48
C GLU A 220 -15.19 0.14 7.28
N LYS A 221 -16.33 -0.55 7.25
CA LYS A 221 -16.75 -1.39 6.13
C LYS A 221 -17.87 -0.67 5.39
N THR A 222 -17.62 -0.27 4.17
CA THR A 222 -18.61 0.39 3.31
C THR A 222 -19.25 -0.62 2.37
N PHE A 223 -20.55 -0.85 2.51
CA PHE A 223 -21.31 -1.80 1.68
C PHE A 223 -22.26 -1.13 0.68
N ASN A 224 -22.54 0.17 0.87
CA ASN A 224 -23.49 0.91 0.06
C ASN A 224 -23.00 2.34 -0.19
N TYR A 225 -23.25 2.85 -1.40
CA TYR A 225 -22.96 4.21 -1.82
C TYR A 225 -24.27 4.97 -2.11
N LYS A 226 -24.30 6.27 -1.86
CA LYS A 226 -25.47 7.13 -2.19
C LYS A 226 -25.70 7.20 -3.70
N ASP A 227 -24.64 7.31 -4.47
CA ASP A 227 -24.65 7.27 -5.93
C ASP A 227 -24.40 5.82 -6.37
N SER A 228 -25.43 5.15 -6.85
CA SER A 228 -25.36 3.75 -7.27
C SER A 228 -24.49 3.52 -8.51
N LEU A 229 -24.19 4.57 -9.27
CA LEU A 229 -23.29 4.55 -10.43
C LEU A 229 -21.87 4.93 -10.09
N PHE A 230 -21.66 5.41 -8.86
CA PHE A 230 -20.33 5.76 -8.37
C PHE A 230 -19.70 4.55 -7.68
N TYR A 231 -18.51 4.23 -8.13
CA TYR A 231 -17.67 3.21 -7.55
C TYR A 231 -16.26 3.77 -7.33
N ASP A 232 -15.79 3.76 -6.09
CA ASP A 232 -14.41 4.12 -5.76
C ASP A 232 -13.64 2.84 -5.35
N VAL A 233 -12.74 2.42 -6.22
CA VAL A 233 -11.88 1.24 -6.02
C VAL A 233 -10.96 1.37 -4.79
N THR A 234 -10.81 2.57 -4.27
CA THR A 234 -9.92 2.87 -3.15
C THR A 234 -10.64 2.95 -1.79
N ALA A 235 -11.97 2.77 -1.76
CA ALA A 235 -12.77 2.74 -0.53
C ALA A 235 -12.69 1.38 0.18
N TRP A 236 -11.48 0.88 0.41
CA TRP A 236 -11.23 -0.42 1.03
C TRP A 236 -11.00 -0.26 2.54
N THR A 237 -11.56 -1.18 3.33
CA THR A 237 -11.18 -1.35 4.73
C THR A 237 -9.70 -1.75 4.79
N MET A 238 -8.83 -0.86 5.23
CA MET A 238 -7.37 -1.04 5.13
C MET A 238 -6.86 -2.31 5.82
N PRO A 239 -7.31 -2.71 7.02
CA PRO A 239 -6.88 -3.99 7.60
C PRO A 239 -7.18 -5.19 6.72
N LEU A 240 -8.31 -5.19 5.99
CA LEU A 240 -8.66 -6.27 5.05
C LEU A 240 -7.73 -6.26 3.83
N ALA A 241 -7.43 -5.07 3.28
CA ALA A 241 -6.48 -4.92 2.18
C ALA A 241 -5.07 -5.42 2.56
N PHE A 242 -4.66 -5.23 3.82
CA PHE A 242 -3.42 -5.77 4.36
C PHE A 242 -3.51 -7.26 4.72
N GLY A 243 -4.70 -7.89 4.67
CA GLY A 243 -4.90 -9.24 5.22
C GLY A 243 -4.54 -9.32 6.70
N LEU A 244 -4.80 -8.25 7.46
CA LEU A 244 -4.40 -8.12 8.87
C LEU A 244 -5.59 -8.47 9.77
N PRO A 245 -5.45 -9.40 10.72
CA PRO A 245 -6.47 -9.65 11.73
C PRO A 245 -6.79 -8.38 12.52
N TYR A 246 -8.07 -8.05 12.65
CA TYR A 246 -8.56 -6.94 13.48
C TYR A 246 -9.95 -7.23 14.03
N ALA A 247 -10.33 -6.53 15.11
CA ALA A 247 -11.66 -6.58 15.68
C ALA A 247 -12.06 -5.26 16.35
N GLU A 248 -13.38 -5.08 16.55
CA GLU A 248 -13.96 -3.93 17.22
C GLU A 248 -14.11 -4.18 18.72
N ILE A 249 -13.66 -3.25 19.54
CA ILE A 249 -13.87 -3.24 20.99
C ILE A 249 -14.97 -2.25 21.30
N LYS A 250 -16.12 -2.74 21.84
CA LYS A 250 -17.30 -1.93 22.13
C LYS A 250 -17.36 -1.45 23.58
N THR A 251 -16.50 -1.98 24.44
CA THR A 251 -16.39 -1.57 25.86
C THR A 251 -15.23 -0.59 26.02
N PRO A 252 -15.31 0.34 26.99
CA PRO A 252 -14.20 1.23 27.30
C PRO A 252 -12.91 0.45 27.62
N VAL A 253 -11.79 0.90 27.11
CA VAL A 253 -10.46 0.31 27.32
C VAL A 253 -9.59 1.33 28.06
N SER A 254 -8.92 0.87 29.12
CA SER A 254 -7.92 1.67 29.85
C SER A 254 -6.52 1.32 29.32
N PHE A 255 -5.70 2.35 29.12
CA PHE A 255 -4.34 2.22 28.63
C PHE A 255 -3.36 2.62 29.74
N ASN A 256 -2.61 1.64 30.26
CA ASN A 256 -1.59 1.88 31.28
C ASN A 256 -0.18 2.01 30.69
N ASN A 257 -0.03 1.74 29.39
CA ASN A 257 1.23 1.85 28.67
C ASN A 257 1.38 3.20 28.00
N ALA A 258 2.63 3.57 27.73
CA ALA A 258 2.93 4.68 26.81
C ALA A 258 2.44 4.33 25.38
N LYS A 259 1.94 5.35 24.70
CA LYS A 259 1.63 5.19 23.27
C LYS A 259 2.90 4.96 22.46
N LEU A 260 2.76 4.25 21.35
CA LEU A 260 3.83 4.08 20.39
C LEU A 260 4.25 5.43 19.78
N VAL A 261 5.56 5.66 19.74
CA VAL A 261 6.15 6.81 19.05
C VAL A 261 6.89 6.40 17.77
N SER A 262 7.32 5.14 17.72
CA SER A 262 7.99 4.53 16.57
C SER A 262 7.81 3.03 16.63
N ILE A 263 8.08 2.35 15.52
CA ILE A 263 8.17 0.89 15.47
C ILE A 263 9.59 0.45 15.77
N GLU A 264 9.71 -0.67 16.48
CA GLU A 264 11.01 -1.31 16.68
C GLU A 264 11.48 -2.00 15.40
N PRO A 265 12.79 -2.01 15.11
CA PRO A 265 13.34 -2.78 14.01
C PRO A 265 12.94 -4.26 14.09
N LEU A 266 12.63 -4.85 12.95
CA LEU A 266 12.29 -6.26 12.86
C LEU A 266 13.50 -7.11 13.26
N LYS A 267 13.28 -8.04 14.19
CA LYS A 267 14.26 -9.01 14.65
C LYS A 267 13.89 -10.37 14.12
N SER A 268 14.86 -11.05 13.53
CA SER A 268 14.75 -12.43 13.05
C SER A 268 15.59 -13.35 13.92
N ASN A 269 15.13 -14.58 14.13
CA ASN A 269 15.81 -15.55 14.94
C ASN A 269 16.12 -16.81 14.12
N LEU A 270 17.25 -17.46 14.44
CA LEU A 270 17.53 -18.81 14.02
C LEU A 270 17.29 -19.74 15.21
N HIS A 271 16.21 -20.50 15.12
CA HIS A 271 15.81 -21.47 16.16
C HIS A 271 16.51 -22.82 15.96
N GLY A 272 16.89 -23.48 17.03
CA GLY A 272 17.53 -24.81 17.01
C GLY A 272 19.03 -24.78 17.23
N SER A 273 19.69 -25.92 16.97
CA SER A 273 21.10 -26.13 17.27
C SER A 273 22.00 -25.88 16.06
N LYS A 274 23.27 -25.60 16.29
CA LYS A 274 24.31 -25.49 15.24
C LYS A 274 24.45 -26.80 14.45
N ASN A 275 25.01 -26.70 13.24
CA ASN A 275 25.29 -27.83 12.35
C ASN A 275 24.03 -28.64 11.98
N ALA A 276 22.98 -27.95 11.60
CA ALA A 276 21.71 -28.57 11.22
C ALA A 276 21.80 -29.42 9.95
N TYR A 277 21.01 -30.49 9.91
CA TYR A 277 20.82 -31.36 8.74
C TYR A 277 20.20 -30.54 7.57
N ALA A 278 19.26 -29.65 7.91
CA ALA A 278 18.65 -28.69 6.98
C ALA A 278 18.21 -27.45 7.75
N TYR A 279 17.83 -26.41 7.03
CA TYR A 279 17.14 -25.25 7.61
C TYR A 279 15.78 -25.08 6.95
N ALA A 280 14.80 -24.56 7.70
CA ALA A 280 13.45 -24.29 7.21
C ALA A 280 13.07 -22.83 7.44
N ILE A 281 12.29 -22.27 6.52
CA ILE A 281 11.69 -20.94 6.61
C ILE A 281 10.20 -21.10 6.31
N LYS A 282 9.32 -20.73 7.24
CA LYS A 282 7.86 -20.73 7.02
C LYS A 282 7.48 -19.68 6.00
N TRP A 283 6.55 -20.02 5.09
CA TRP A 283 6.14 -19.11 4.00
C TRP A 283 4.88 -18.33 4.35
N ASN A 284 4.87 -17.67 5.50
CA ASN A 284 3.71 -16.95 6.03
C ASN A 284 3.97 -15.48 6.35
N GLU A 285 5.19 -14.98 6.11
CA GLU A 285 5.58 -13.61 6.41
C GLU A 285 5.83 -12.79 5.14
N TYR A 286 5.55 -11.50 5.19
CA TYR A 286 5.64 -10.57 4.08
C TYR A 286 7.01 -10.57 3.38
N TYR A 287 8.09 -10.70 4.15
CA TYR A 287 9.46 -10.66 3.61
C TYR A 287 10.03 -12.03 3.24
N CYS A 288 9.27 -13.12 3.28
CA CYS A 288 9.77 -14.44 2.82
C CYS A 288 10.32 -14.42 1.39
N PRO A 289 9.70 -13.74 0.39
CA PRO A 289 10.26 -13.63 -0.95
C PRO A 289 11.65 -12.97 -0.97
N LYS A 290 11.84 -11.94 -0.16
CA LYS A 290 13.13 -11.25 -0.01
C LYS A 290 14.22 -12.19 0.53
N VAL A 291 13.89 -12.95 1.57
CA VAL A 291 14.81 -13.92 2.18
C VAL A 291 15.16 -15.01 1.18
N LEU A 292 14.18 -15.59 0.49
CA LEU A 292 14.40 -16.61 -0.52
C LEU A 292 15.33 -16.08 -1.64
N TYR A 293 15.07 -14.90 -2.16
CA TYR A 293 15.89 -14.31 -3.22
C TYR A 293 17.33 -14.06 -2.77
N ARG A 294 17.54 -13.51 -1.56
CA ARG A 294 18.88 -13.31 -0.96
C ARG A 294 19.67 -14.62 -0.85
N LEU A 295 19.02 -15.71 -0.43
CA LEU A 295 19.64 -17.04 -0.37
C LEU A 295 20.05 -17.54 -1.76
N GLN A 296 19.14 -17.45 -2.72
CA GLN A 296 19.39 -17.90 -4.10
C GLN A 296 20.44 -17.04 -4.82
N GLU A 297 20.53 -15.74 -4.49
CA GLU A 297 21.58 -14.85 -4.99
C GLU A 297 22.98 -15.27 -4.51
N LYS A 298 23.07 -15.79 -3.30
CA LYS A 298 24.30 -16.39 -2.74
C LYS A 298 24.56 -17.82 -3.23
N GLY A 299 23.77 -18.32 -4.18
CA GLY A 299 23.91 -19.66 -4.75
C GLY A 299 23.39 -20.80 -3.86
N ILE A 300 22.61 -20.47 -2.82
CA ILE A 300 22.01 -21.48 -1.94
C ILE A 300 20.89 -22.23 -2.66
N LYS A 301 20.98 -23.53 -2.73
CA LYS A 301 19.94 -24.42 -3.27
C LYS A 301 18.80 -24.55 -2.29
N THR A 302 17.61 -24.19 -2.73
CA THR A 302 16.38 -24.17 -1.94
C THR A 302 15.34 -25.11 -2.51
N LYS A 303 14.53 -25.69 -1.64
CA LYS A 303 13.38 -26.52 -1.98
C LYS A 303 12.13 -25.95 -1.32
N VAL A 304 10.97 -26.25 -1.87
CA VAL A 304 9.66 -25.89 -1.30
C VAL A 304 8.89 -27.16 -0.93
N ALA A 305 8.27 -27.15 0.25
CA ALA A 305 7.41 -28.23 0.70
C ALA A 305 6.04 -28.17 0.02
N SER A 306 5.62 -29.23 -0.66
CA SER A 306 4.29 -29.39 -1.23
C SER A 306 3.33 -30.18 -0.33
N LYS A 307 3.77 -30.55 0.86
CA LYS A 307 3.00 -31.23 1.91
C LYS A 307 3.45 -30.72 3.28
N VAL A 308 2.57 -30.79 4.26
CA VAL A 308 2.85 -30.44 5.65
C VAL A 308 3.79 -31.47 6.30
N PHE A 309 4.58 -31.03 7.25
CA PHE A 309 5.43 -31.88 8.06
C PHE A 309 5.71 -31.26 9.43
N LYS A 310 6.18 -32.09 10.38
CA LYS A 310 6.56 -31.64 11.71
C LYS A 310 7.97 -32.14 12.06
N MET A 311 8.71 -31.29 12.76
CA MET A 311 10.07 -31.60 13.19
C MET A 311 10.21 -31.40 14.70
N LEU A 312 11.04 -32.21 15.34
CA LEU A 312 11.45 -31.99 16.73
C LEU A 312 12.64 -31.01 16.74
N ILE A 313 12.44 -29.82 17.27
CA ILE A 313 13.46 -28.79 17.43
C ILE A 313 13.59 -28.48 18.92
N ASN A 314 14.77 -28.73 19.52
CA ASN A 314 15.00 -28.58 20.96
C ASN A 314 13.94 -29.33 21.81
N ASN A 315 13.61 -30.57 21.44
CA ASN A 315 12.59 -31.41 22.07
C ASN A 315 11.16 -30.86 22.03
N LYS A 316 10.89 -29.86 21.18
CA LYS A 316 9.56 -29.32 20.93
C LYS A 316 9.16 -29.62 19.50
N GLU A 317 7.92 -30.09 19.31
CA GLU A 317 7.36 -30.28 17.98
C GLU A 317 7.05 -28.92 17.34
N GLU A 318 7.59 -28.70 16.14
CA GLU A 318 7.39 -27.52 15.33
C GLU A 318 6.72 -27.93 14.01
N ALA A 319 5.60 -27.28 13.67
CA ALA A 319 4.83 -27.59 12.47
C ALA A 319 5.24 -26.67 11.32
N PHE A 320 5.31 -27.26 10.13
CA PHE A 320 5.64 -26.58 8.87
C PHE A 320 4.56 -26.88 7.83
N ASP A 321 4.04 -25.82 7.24
CA ASP A 321 2.95 -25.87 6.28
C ASP A 321 3.45 -25.87 4.83
N TYR A 322 2.51 -25.96 3.90
CA TYR A 322 2.76 -25.79 2.47
C TYR A 322 3.55 -24.52 2.19
N GLY A 323 4.42 -24.58 1.20
CA GLY A 323 5.23 -23.43 0.84
C GLY A 323 6.46 -23.23 1.73
N THR A 324 6.62 -23.96 2.82
CA THR A 324 7.84 -23.89 3.65
C THR A 324 9.08 -24.11 2.78
N ILE A 325 10.01 -23.16 2.83
CA ILE A 325 11.30 -23.25 2.14
C ILE A 325 12.24 -24.09 2.98
N VAL A 326 12.85 -25.09 2.36
CA VAL A 326 13.84 -25.97 3.02
C VAL A 326 15.19 -25.86 2.32
N ILE A 327 16.24 -25.77 3.11
CA ILE A 327 17.64 -25.63 2.72
C ILE A 327 18.40 -26.83 3.25
N PRO A 328 18.47 -27.97 2.52
CA PRO A 328 19.23 -29.14 2.96
C PRO A 328 20.73 -28.84 2.96
N SER A 329 21.44 -29.09 4.06
CA SER A 329 22.85 -28.74 4.20
C SER A 329 23.75 -29.61 3.29
N GLY A 330 23.41 -30.89 3.12
CA GLY A 330 24.21 -31.85 2.37
C GLY A 330 24.30 -31.62 0.85
N ILE A 331 23.46 -30.72 0.27
CA ILE A 331 23.49 -30.42 -1.17
C ILE A 331 24.08 -29.05 -1.50
N GLN A 332 24.54 -28.33 -0.47
CA GLN A 332 25.13 -27.00 -0.65
C GLN A 332 26.62 -27.11 -1.01
N SER A 333 27.14 -26.08 -1.70
CA SER A 333 28.57 -25.92 -1.97
C SER A 333 29.37 -25.42 -0.76
N ILE A 334 28.67 -24.87 0.24
CA ILE A 334 29.22 -24.44 1.52
C ILE A 334 28.49 -25.18 2.64
N GLY A 335 29.12 -25.34 3.80
CA GLY A 335 28.52 -26.07 4.91
C GLY A 335 28.84 -25.46 6.25
N GLY A 336 28.29 -26.07 7.33
CA GLY A 336 28.58 -25.72 8.70
C GLY A 336 28.30 -24.24 9.00
N GLU A 337 29.24 -23.57 9.64
CA GLU A 337 29.11 -22.18 10.06
C GLU A 337 28.97 -21.18 8.91
N ALA A 338 29.54 -21.46 7.73
CA ALA A 338 29.42 -20.60 6.55
C ALA A 338 27.97 -20.56 6.04
N LEU A 339 27.30 -21.73 5.96
CA LEU A 339 25.89 -21.80 5.57
C LEU A 339 24.99 -21.09 6.60
N GLU A 340 25.24 -21.32 7.89
CA GLU A 340 24.49 -20.67 8.97
C GLU A 340 24.63 -19.15 8.92
N SER A 341 25.85 -18.64 8.63
CA SER A 341 26.10 -17.20 8.47
C SER A 341 25.31 -16.60 7.32
N VAL A 342 25.27 -17.27 6.17
CA VAL A 342 24.49 -16.83 5.00
C VAL A 342 23.00 -16.81 5.31
N ILE A 343 22.48 -17.78 6.04
CA ILE A 343 21.07 -17.82 6.44
C ILE A 343 20.74 -16.66 7.40
N LYS A 344 21.60 -16.43 8.41
CA LYS A 344 21.43 -15.31 9.35
C LYS A 344 21.47 -13.94 8.64
N GLU A 345 22.38 -13.78 7.68
CA GLU A 345 22.42 -12.57 6.84
C GLU A 345 21.14 -12.41 6.00
N ALA A 346 20.64 -13.49 5.40
CA ALA A 346 19.46 -13.45 4.56
C ALA A 346 18.18 -13.05 5.32
N ILE A 347 18.00 -13.54 6.56
CA ILE A 347 16.84 -13.21 7.40
C ILE A 347 17.00 -11.89 8.16
N ALA A 348 18.19 -11.33 8.24
CA ALA A 348 18.45 -10.11 9.02
C ALA A 348 17.49 -8.97 8.63
N GLU A 349 16.94 -8.30 9.64
CA GLU A 349 16.05 -7.13 9.49
C GLU A 349 14.74 -7.38 8.73
N THR A 350 14.34 -8.66 8.56
CA THR A 350 13.11 -9.01 7.84
C THR A 350 11.95 -9.37 8.76
N GLY A 351 12.24 -9.79 9.99
CA GLY A 351 11.27 -10.40 10.91
C GLY A 351 11.02 -11.88 10.67
N VAL A 352 11.53 -12.41 9.55
CA VAL A 352 11.38 -13.82 9.17
C VAL A 352 12.29 -14.68 10.02
N ASP A 353 11.74 -15.70 10.67
CA ASP A 353 12.50 -16.65 11.46
C ASP A 353 12.94 -17.85 10.59
N ALA A 354 14.13 -18.41 10.90
CA ALA A 354 14.62 -19.65 10.34
C ALA A 354 14.73 -20.72 11.44
N TYR A 355 14.61 -21.98 11.03
CA TYR A 355 14.60 -23.14 11.93
C TYR A 355 15.70 -24.14 11.52
N ALA A 356 16.63 -24.41 12.40
CA ALA A 356 17.66 -25.42 12.23
C ALA A 356 17.08 -26.81 12.52
N LEU A 357 16.94 -27.65 11.51
CA LEU A 357 16.39 -28.99 11.60
C LEU A 357 17.51 -30.00 11.94
N PRO A 358 17.44 -30.70 13.08
CA PRO A 358 18.54 -31.55 13.53
C PRO A 358 18.67 -32.88 12.76
N SER A 359 17.62 -33.28 12.05
CA SER A 359 17.51 -34.58 11.35
C SER A 359 16.73 -34.41 10.04
N GLY A 360 16.92 -35.37 9.13
CA GLY A 360 16.06 -35.54 7.96
C GLY A 360 14.76 -36.29 8.23
N PHE A 361 14.62 -36.89 9.42
CA PHE A 361 13.47 -37.69 9.83
C PHE A 361 12.42 -36.80 10.50
N ALA A 362 11.21 -36.75 9.94
CA ALA A 362 10.09 -35.96 10.44
C ALA A 362 9.42 -36.63 11.64
N ALA A 363 8.95 -35.83 12.59
CA ALA A 363 8.12 -36.34 13.69
C ALA A 363 6.72 -36.74 13.17
N ASP A 364 6.24 -36.05 12.11
CA ASP A 364 4.98 -36.35 11.43
C ASP A 364 5.06 -35.81 9.99
N GLY A 365 4.39 -36.44 9.04
CA GLY A 365 4.34 -36.03 7.65
C GLY A 365 5.49 -36.55 6.82
N ILE A 366 6.14 -35.67 6.01
CA ILE A 366 7.15 -36.05 5.02
C ILE A 366 8.59 -35.82 5.51
N ASP A 367 9.47 -36.79 5.32
CA ASP A 367 10.90 -36.63 5.59
C ASP A 367 11.58 -35.70 4.58
N ILE A 368 12.65 -34.99 5.00
CA ILE A 368 13.33 -33.95 4.21
C ILE A 368 13.87 -34.48 2.86
N GLY A 369 14.11 -35.77 2.73
CA GLY A 369 14.52 -36.43 1.47
C GLY A 369 13.36 -36.71 0.49
N SER A 370 12.11 -36.47 0.85
CA SER A 370 10.91 -36.74 0.02
C SER A 370 10.91 -35.97 -1.30
N ASN A 371 10.39 -36.62 -2.36
CA ASN A 371 10.11 -35.93 -3.65
C ASN A 371 9.05 -34.81 -3.53
N SER A 372 8.34 -34.74 -2.41
CA SER A 372 7.41 -33.64 -2.12
C SER A 372 8.13 -32.33 -1.73
N PHE A 373 9.45 -32.35 -1.62
CA PHE A 373 10.28 -31.14 -1.57
C PHE A 373 10.83 -30.82 -2.95
N VAL A 374 10.20 -29.87 -3.65
CA VAL A 374 10.51 -29.50 -5.03
C VAL A 374 11.61 -28.44 -5.06
N HIS A 375 12.58 -28.59 -5.96
CA HIS A 375 13.64 -27.59 -6.14
C HIS A 375 13.10 -26.27 -6.69
N LEU A 376 13.54 -25.17 -6.10
CA LEU A 376 13.25 -23.83 -6.58
C LEU A 376 14.40 -23.29 -7.42
N LYS A 377 14.06 -22.69 -8.55
CA LYS A 377 15.00 -21.96 -9.39
C LYS A 377 15.01 -20.47 -8.96
N LYS A 378 16.18 -19.84 -9.01
CA LYS A 378 16.28 -18.39 -8.82
C LYS A 378 15.47 -17.69 -9.92
N PRO A 379 14.55 -16.77 -9.57
CA PRO A 379 13.81 -16.04 -10.59
C PRO A 379 14.72 -15.05 -11.33
N ALA A 380 14.66 -15.10 -12.66
CA ALA A 380 15.21 -14.12 -13.58
C ALA A 380 14.01 -13.48 -14.27
N VAL A 381 13.63 -12.29 -13.81
CA VAL A 381 12.33 -11.66 -14.12
C VAL A 381 12.46 -10.64 -15.23
N MET A 382 11.62 -10.78 -16.25
CA MET A 382 11.31 -9.75 -17.21
C MET A 382 9.87 -9.29 -17.03
N MET A 383 9.59 -8.02 -17.27
CA MET A 383 8.25 -7.46 -17.25
C MET A 383 8.03 -6.63 -18.51
N PHE A 384 6.87 -6.77 -19.12
CA PHE A 384 6.49 -5.87 -20.21
C PHE A 384 6.20 -4.47 -19.70
N GLY A 385 6.61 -3.46 -20.48
CA GLY A 385 6.37 -2.04 -20.23
C GLY A 385 6.20 -1.28 -21.54
N GLY A 386 6.15 0.05 -21.45
CA GLY A 386 6.04 0.93 -22.61
C GLY A 386 4.63 1.03 -23.20
N VAL A 387 4.55 1.36 -24.48
CA VAL A 387 3.27 1.59 -25.16
C VAL A 387 2.37 0.35 -25.13
N GLY A 388 1.14 0.55 -24.69
CA GLY A 388 0.12 -0.49 -24.57
C GLY A 388 -0.02 -1.05 -23.15
N THR A 389 0.92 -0.84 -22.25
CA THR A 389 0.81 -1.28 -20.85
C THR A 389 0.37 -0.14 -19.92
N SER A 390 -0.28 -0.51 -18.81
CA SER A 390 -0.57 0.44 -17.73
C SER A 390 0.73 0.83 -17.01
N ALA A 391 1.16 2.08 -17.13
CA ALA A 391 2.37 2.57 -16.46
C ALA A 391 2.27 2.48 -14.93
N THR A 392 1.06 2.61 -14.37
CA THR A 392 0.79 2.47 -12.94
C THR A 392 1.07 1.05 -12.47
N ASP A 393 0.52 0.04 -13.17
CA ASP A 393 0.69 -1.37 -12.80
C ASP A 393 2.15 -1.82 -12.96
N VAL A 394 2.81 -1.38 -14.04
CA VAL A 394 4.26 -1.58 -14.22
C VAL A 394 5.04 -1.00 -13.05
N GLY A 395 4.71 0.22 -12.64
CA GLY A 395 5.35 0.92 -11.52
C GLY A 395 5.13 0.24 -10.18
N GLU A 396 3.92 -0.22 -9.89
CA GLU A 396 3.57 -0.93 -8.66
C GLU A 396 4.32 -2.25 -8.53
N ILE A 397 4.32 -3.06 -9.60
CA ILE A 397 5.02 -4.34 -9.62
C ILE A 397 6.54 -4.12 -9.48
N TRP A 398 7.10 -3.18 -10.25
CA TRP A 398 8.51 -2.84 -10.14
C TRP A 398 8.87 -2.38 -8.71
N HIS A 399 8.09 -1.47 -8.13
CA HIS A 399 8.32 -0.97 -6.79
C HIS A 399 8.29 -2.09 -5.74
N LEU A 400 7.33 -3.03 -5.84
CA LEU A 400 7.25 -4.18 -4.94
C LEU A 400 8.50 -5.08 -5.07
N MET A 401 8.84 -5.45 -6.30
CA MET A 401 9.94 -6.39 -6.56
C MET A 401 11.29 -5.78 -6.21
N ASP A 402 11.58 -4.57 -6.69
CA ASP A 402 12.88 -3.90 -6.52
C ASP A 402 13.07 -3.37 -5.10
N THR A 403 12.13 -2.54 -4.60
CA THR A 403 12.34 -1.83 -3.34
C THR A 403 11.97 -2.64 -2.10
N ARG A 404 10.97 -3.55 -2.19
CA ARG A 404 10.53 -4.36 -1.05
C ARG A 404 11.24 -5.70 -0.97
N PHE A 405 11.33 -6.42 -2.08
CA PHE A 405 11.89 -7.78 -2.10
C PHE A 405 13.34 -7.84 -2.59
N ASN A 406 13.88 -6.76 -3.15
CA ASN A 406 15.20 -6.69 -3.78
C ASN A 406 15.36 -7.74 -4.90
N VAL A 407 14.31 -8.02 -5.65
CA VAL A 407 14.29 -8.87 -6.83
C VAL A 407 14.39 -7.98 -8.07
N PRO A 408 15.51 -8.02 -8.81
CA PRO A 408 15.68 -7.20 -10.01
C PRO A 408 14.66 -7.59 -11.09
N VAL A 409 14.07 -6.60 -11.74
CA VAL A 409 13.13 -6.77 -12.84
C VAL A 409 13.66 -6.03 -14.07
N SER A 410 13.80 -6.73 -15.19
CA SER A 410 14.11 -6.11 -16.48
C SER A 410 12.81 -5.66 -17.14
N ILE A 411 12.60 -4.35 -17.27
CA ILE A 411 11.44 -3.80 -17.99
C ILE A 411 11.80 -3.74 -19.48
N VAL A 412 10.95 -4.33 -20.32
CA VAL A 412 11.14 -4.43 -21.77
C VAL A 412 9.90 -3.92 -22.49
N ASP A 413 10.08 -3.01 -23.45
CA ASP A 413 8.99 -2.53 -24.27
C ASP A 413 8.35 -3.68 -25.06
N VAL A 414 7.01 -3.71 -25.11
CA VAL A 414 6.23 -4.78 -25.76
C VAL A 414 6.66 -5.01 -27.21
N ASP A 415 6.91 -3.95 -27.97
CA ASP A 415 7.31 -3.99 -29.38
C ASP A 415 8.73 -4.50 -29.60
N ARG A 416 9.61 -4.45 -28.58
CA ARG A 416 10.98 -4.93 -28.62
C ARG A 416 11.16 -6.39 -28.26
N PHE A 417 10.13 -7.04 -27.74
CA PHE A 417 10.23 -8.43 -27.29
C PHE A 417 10.73 -9.40 -28.37
N GLY A 418 10.36 -9.18 -29.62
CA GLY A 418 10.83 -9.99 -30.74
C GLY A 418 12.36 -10.05 -30.88
N SER A 419 13.07 -8.98 -30.52
CA SER A 419 14.52 -8.82 -30.71
C SER A 419 15.39 -9.21 -29.50
N ILE A 420 14.81 -9.38 -28.31
CA ILE A 420 15.57 -9.74 -27.09
C ILE A 420 15.84 -11.25 -27.02
N ASN A 421 16.86 -11.66 -26.25
CA ASN A 421 17.03 -13.06 -25.87
C ASN A 421 16.17 -13.39 -24.64
N ALA A 422 15.01 -14.06 -24.84
CA ALA A 422 14.09 -14.43 -23.79
C ALA A 422 14.60 -15.58 -22.89
N ASP A 423 15.58 -16.38 -23.34
CA ASP A 423 16.14 -17.51 -22.57
C ASP A 423 16.93 -17.05 -21.34
N ARG A 424 17.25 -15.75 -21.25
CA ARG A 424 17.87 -15.15 -20.07
C ARG A 424 16.90 -15.05 -18.88
N TYR A 425 15.60 -15.22 -19.12
CA TYR A 425 14.54 -15.05 -18.15
C TYR A 425 13.76 -16.37 -18.00
N ASN A 426 13.28 -16.63 -16.79
CA ASN A 426 12.42 -17.77 -16.50
C ASN A 426 11.03 -17.33 -16.00
N VAL A 427 10.83 -16.02 -15.80
CA VAL A 427 9.56 -15.40 -15.45
C VAL A 427 9.32 -14.19 -16.35
N ILE A 428 8.13 -14.10 -16.95
CA ILE A 428 7.65 -12.95 -17.72
C ILE A 428 6.37 -12.44 -17.07
N ILE A 429 6.39 -11.20 -16.61
CA ILE A 429 5.21 -10.52 -16.05
C ILE A 429 4.55 -9.70 -17.14
N MET A 430 3.24 -9.90 -17.31
CA MET A 430 2.38 -9.15 -18.23
C MET A 430 1.43 -8.26 -17.41
N PRO A 431 1.78 -6.99 -17.13
CA PRO A 431 0.88 -6.05 -16.44
C PRO A 431 -0.40 -5.79 -17.23
N SER A 432 -1.39 -5.13 -16.62
CA SER A 432 -2.61 -4.72 -17.33
C SER A 432 -2.29 -3.88 -18.56
N GLY A 433 -3.01 -4.11 -19.65
CA GLY A 433 -2.79 -3.38 -20.89
C GLY A 433 -3.32 -4.07 -22.14
N SER A 434 -2.96 -3.48 -23.29
CA SER A 434 -3.23 -4.05 -24.62
C SER A 434 -1.91 -4.51 -25.24
N TYR A 435 -1.86 -5.77 -25.63
CA TYR A 435 -0.68 -6.40 -26.22
C TYR A 435 -0.80 -6.55 -27.76
N ASN A 436 -1.60 -5.72 -28.40
CA ASN A 436 -1.78 -5.73 -29.86
C ASN A 436 -0.47 -5.47 -30.62
N ASN A 437 0.52 -4.87 -29.98
CA ASN A 437 1.85 -4.62 -30.53
C ASN A 437 2.75 -5.87 -30.57
N LEU A 438 2.34 -6.99 -29.93
CA LEU A 438 3.01 -8.26 -30.10
C LEU A 438 2.67 -8.82 -31.50
N ASN A 439 3.58 -8.62 -32.45
CA ASN A 439 3.42 -9.20 -33.79
C ASN A 439 3.48 -10.74 -33.75
N LYS A 440 3.14 -11.39 -34.87
CA LYS A 440 3.05 -12.86 -34.94
C LYS A 440 4.33 -13.55 -34.50
N ASN A 441 5.50 -13.06 -34.92
CA ASN A 441 6.80 -13.63 -34.54
C ASN A 441 7.05 -13.53 -33.01
N ALA A 442 6.70 -12.40 -32.40
CA ALA A 442 6.82 -12.22 -30.95
C ALA A 442 5.86 -13.15 -30.18
N GLN A 443 4.63 -13.34 -30.70
CA GLN A 443 3.67 -14.28 -30.10
C GLN A 443 4.15 -15.72 -30.18
N ASP A 444 4.68 -16.16 -31.33
CA ASP A 444 5.20 -17.51 -31.50
C ASP A 444 6.44 -17.73 -30.61
N LYS A 445 7.35 -16.78 -30.54
CA LYS A 445 8.48 -16.79 -29.61
C LYS A 445 8.03 -16.92 -28.12
N LEU A 446 6.98 -16.19 -27.72
CA LEU A 446 6.44 -16.29 -26.35
C LEU A 446 5.86 -17.69 -26.09
N LYS A 447 5.14 -18.28 -27.07
CA LYS A 447 4.62 -19.64 -26.98
C LYS A 447 5.74 -20.67 -26.85
N ASP A 448 6.78 -20.55 -27.67
CA ASP A 448 7.93 -21.47 -27.62
C ASP A 448 8.64 -21.36 -26.26
N TRP A 449 8.81 -20.14 -25.75
CA TRP A 449 9.41 -19.90 -24.44
C TRP A 449 8.56 -20.50 -23.30
N ILE A 450 7.24 -20.37 -23.34
CA ILE A 450 6.30 -21.02 -22.39
C ILE A 450 6.42 -22.56 -22.52
N GLY A 451 6.44 -23.08 -23.75
CA GLY A 451 6.60 -24.50 -24.01
C GLY A 451 7.91 -25.08 -23.49
N ALA A 452 8.97 -24.27 -23.42
CA ALA A 452 10.26 -24.63 -22.83
C ALA A 452 10.29 -24.53 -21.27
N GLY A 453 9.17 -24.19 -20.63
CA GLY A 453 9.02 -24.12 -19.17
C GLY A 453 9.16 -22.73 -18.57
N GLY A 454 9.02 -21.68 -19.37
CA GLY A 454 8.90 -20.30 -18.89
C GLY A 454 7.55 -20.08 -18.17
N THR A 455 7.55 -19.21 -17.16
CA THR A 455 6.39 -18.92 -16.31
C THR A 455 5.90 -17.49 -16.48
#